data_43b185e5bbb0e4fd42f49f3dd20e5c59
#
_entry.id   43b185e5bbb0e4fd42f49f3dd20e5c59
#
_cell.length_a   1.000
_cell.length_b   1.000
_cell.length_c   1.000
_cell.angle_alpha   90.00
_cell.angle_beta   90.00
_cell.angle_gamma   90.00
#
_symmetry.space_group_name_H-M   'P 1'
#
loop_
_entity.id
_entity.type
_entity.pdbx_description
1 polymer ?
#
loop_
_entity_poly.entity_id
_entity_poly.type
_entity_poly.pdbx_seq_one_letter_code
_entity_poly.pdbx_strand_id
1 'polypeptide(L)'
;MKLTDAISQAVLLTGAAVDQSVMCRWLSELDGKLSLTLYKSDAIINYQMPGEDEESPVLLVPYPWDGMYIHYLEAMCYYTTGDFGRYQNSMAMYNQGEEQFRKWCIRMHYPALGDTLKEMAEGETVVADPLSALSNIKYYLSAYAIAVKHGYKGSETQWLESL
;
A
#
# COMPACT_ATOMS: atom_id res chain seq x y z
N MET A 1 10.23 -2.77 10.62
CA MET A 1 10.06 -2.73 12.10
C MET A 1 9.74 -4.12 12.61
N LYS A 2 10.25 -4.52 13.79
CA LYS A 2 9.83 -5.76 14.44
C LYS A 2 8.51 -5.57 15.18
N LEU A 3 7.75 -6.64 15.34
CA LEU A 3 6.46 -6.65 16.04
C LEU A 3 6.56 -6.11 17.46
N THR A 4 7.56 -6.61 18.21
CA THR A 4 7.82 -6.18 19.61
C THR A 4 8.14 -4.71 19.72
N ASP A 5 8.88 -4.16 18.76
CA ASP A 5 9.25 -2.75 18.74
C ASP A 5 8.03 -1.86 18.54
N ALA A 6 7.15 -2.24 17.58
CA ALA A 6 5.92 -1.50 17.31
C ALA A 6 5.00 -1.47 18.54
N ILE A 7 4.79 -2.64 19.17
CA ILE A 7 3.95 -2.76 20.38
C ILE A 7 4.55 -1.98 21.55
N SER A 8 5.85 -2.14 21.82
CA SER A 8 6.52 -1.46 22.92
C SER A 8 6.48 0.05 22.78
N GLN A 9 6.68 0.57 21.58
CA GLN A 9 6.58 2.01 21.31
C GLN A 9 5.15 2.52 21.49
N ALA A 10 4.15 1.81 20.99
CA ALA A 10 2.76 2.20 21.15
C ALA A 10 2.32 2.23 22.62
N VAL A 11 2.72 1.23 23.40
CA VAL A 11 2.47 1.18 24.85
C VAL A 11 3.17 2.33 25.56
N LEU A 12 4.42 2.63 25.21
CA LEU A 12 5.16 3.74 25.80
C LEU A 12 4.50 5.09 25.55
N LEU A 13 3.99 5.31 24.34
CA LEU A 13 3.38 6.58 23.92
C LEU A 13 1.97 6.78 24.48
N THR A 14 1.18 5.70 24.57
CA THR A 14 -0.20 5.79 25.00
C THR A 14 -0.39 5.58 26.50
N GLY A 15 0.53 4.84 27.15
CA GLY A 15 0.34 4.35 28.51
C GLY A 15 -0.84 3.37 28.63
N ALA A 16 -1.37 2.87 27.52
CA ALA A 16 -2.55 2.03 27.52
C ALA A 16 -2.24 0.61 28.04
N ALA A 17 -3.11 0.12 28.93
CA ALA A 17 -3.04 -1.26 29.44
C ALA A 17 -3.82 -2.22 28.54
N VAL A 18 -3.53 -2.21 27.24
CA VAL A 18 -4.12 -3.15 26.27
C VAL A 18 -3.27 -4.41 26.21
N ASP A 19 -3.91 -5.56 26.19
CA ASP A 19 -3.22 -6.84 26.07
C ASP A 19 -2.43 -6.93 24.76
N GLN A 20 -1.19 -7.40 24.86
CA GLN A 20 -0.30 -7.51 23.70
C GLN A 20 -0.83 -8.49 22.63
N SER A 21 -1.57 -9.51 23.03
CA SER A 21 -2.21 -10.46 22.10
C SER A 21 -3.27 -9.77 21.23
N VAL A 22 -3.98 -8.78 21.80
CA VAL A 22 -4.94 -7.97 21.05
C VAL A 22 -4.21 -7.07 20.06
N MET A 23 -3.10 -6.47 20.44
CA MET A 23 -2.28 -5.66 19.53
C MET A 23 -1.69 -6.50 18.39
N CYS A 24 -1.23 -7.72 18.67
CA CYS A 24 -0.78 -8.67 17.64
C CYS A 24 -1.89 -8.98 16.64
N ARG A 25 -3.12 -9.19 17.13
CA ARG A 25 -4.27 -9.42 16.27
C ARG A 25 -4.56 -8.23 15.37
N TRP A 26 -4.56 -7.01 15.89
CA TRP A 26 -4.77 -5.79 15.09
C TRP A 26 -3.71 -5.64 13.99
N LEU A 27 -2.44 -5.92 14.31
CA LEU A 27 -1.37 -5.88 13.31
C LEU A 27 -1.50 -7.01 12.28
N SER A 28 -1.95 -8.20 12.68
CA SER A 28 -2.23 -9.30 11.77
C SER A 28 -3.35 -8.96 10.78
N GLU A 29 -4.43 -8.35 11.27
CA GLU A 29 -5.56 -7.91 10.44
C GLU A 29 -5.12 -6.79 9.48
N LEU A 30 -4.30 -5.86 9.95
CA LEU A 30 -3.76 -4.78 9.13
C LEU A 30 -2.86 -5.30 8.01
N ASP A 31 -1.85 -6.12 8.35
CA ASP A 31 -0.92 -6.66 7.37
C ASP A 31 -1.60 -7.66 6.42
N GLY A 32 -2.57 -8.43 6.91
CA GLY A 32 -3.41 -9.28 6.07
C GLY A 32 -4.16 -8.47 5.01
N LYS A 33 -4.75 -7.34 5.40
CA LYS A 33 -5.42 -6.41 4.46
C LYS A 33 -4.44 -5.79 3.47
N LEU A 34 -3.25 -5.36 3.93
CA LEU A 34 -2.22 -4.80 3.05
C LEU A 34 -1.67 -5.85 2.08
N SER A 35 -1.46 -7.09 2.54
CA SER A 35 -1.03 -8.22 1.73
C SER A 35 -2.00 -8.48 0.58
N LEU A 36 -3.29 -8.59 0.87
CA LEU A 36 -4.33 -8.79 -0.13
C LEU A 36 -4.44 -7.62 -1.12
N THR A 37 -4.38 -6.38 -0.61
CA THR A 37 -4.67 -5.20 -1.44
C THR A 37 -3.48 -4.74 -2.27
N LEU A 38 -2.25 -4.77 -1.72
CA LEU A 38 -1.06 -4.23 -2.35
C LEU A 38 -0.17 -5.30 -2.98
N TYR A 39 -0.01 -6.45 -2.30
CA TYR A 39 0.84 -7.52 -2.80
C TYR A 39 0.06 -8.62 -3.54
N LYS A 40 -1.29 -8.55 -3.54
CA LYS A 40 -2.18 -9.55 -4.13
C LYS A 40 -1.84 -10.98 -3.69
N SER A 41 -1.43 -11.11 -2.44
CA SER A 41 -1.06 -12.38 -1.82
C SER A 41 -2.17 -12.85 -0.89
N ASP A 42 -2.56 -14.12 -1.02
CA ASP A 42 -3.53 -14.78 -0.16
C ASP A 42 -2.90 -15.34 1.13
N ALA A 43 -1.67 -14.93 1.45
CA ALA A 43 -0.96 -15.40 2.63
C ALA A 43 -1.70 -14.98 3.90
N ILE A 44 -1.98 -15.96 4.77
CA ILE A 44 -2.56 -15.71 6.08
C ILE A 44 -1.45 -15.18 7.00
N ILE A 45 -1.60 -13.93 7.44
CA ILE A 45 -0.68 -13.31 8.39
C ILE A 45 -1.29 -13.41 9.78
N ASN A 46 -0.56 -14.07 10.70
CA ASN A 46 -0.98 -14.23 12.09
C ASN A 46 0.23 -14.04 13.01
N TYR A 47 0.32 -12.85 13.59
CA TYR A 47 1.37 -12.50 14.53
C TYR A 47 1.01 -12.96 15.94
N GLN A 48 2.03 -13.47 16.64
CA GLN A 48 1.98 -13.79 18.06
C GLN A 48 3.19 -13.18 18.74
N MET A 49 3.06 -12.89 20.03
CA MET A 49 4.22 -12.45 20.79
C MET A 49 5.25 -13.59 20.83
N PRO A 50 6.52 -13.29 20.51
CA PRO A 50 7.56 -14.30 20.56
C PRO A 50 7.81 -14.74 22.00
N GLY A 51 8.17 -16.00 22.19
CA GLY A 51 8.70 -16.52 23.43
C GLY A 51 10.05 -15.90 23.82
N GLU A 52 10.56 -16.21 25.01
CA GLU A 52 11.81 -15.60 25.52
C GLU A 52 13.02 -15.84 24.59
N ASP A 53 13.07 -16.99 23.91
CA ASP A 53 14.16 -17.39 23.01
C ASP A 53 13.81 -17.23 21.53
N GLU A 54 12.65 -16.66 21.19
CA GLU A 54 12.18 -16.53 19.82
C GLU A 54 12.47 -15.15 19.26
N GLU A 55 12.87 -15.10 17.98
CA GLU A 55 13.04 -13.82 17.30
C GLU A 55 11.69 -13.19 16.96
N SER A 56 11.55 -11.88 17.25
CA SER A 56 10.33 -11.15 16.94
C SER A 56 10.09 -11.08 15.44
N PRO A 57 8.87 -11.39 14.97
CA PRO A 57 8.51 -11.28 13.55
C PRO A 57 8.72 -9.86 13.03
N VAL A 58 9.10 -9.76 11.76
CA VAL A 58 9.19 -8.48 11.05
C VAL A 58 7.85 -8.19 10.38
N LEU A 59 7.34 -6.98 10.56
CA LEU A 59 6.10 -6.52 9.96
C LEU A 59 6.28 -6.28 8.46
N LEU A 60 5.18 -6.36 7.72
CA LEU A 60 5.15 -6.35 6.24
C LEU A 60 5.67 -5.04 5.62
N VAL A 61 5.34 -3.90 6.24
CA VAL A 61 5.70 -2.58 5.70
C VAL A 61 7.16 -2.26 6.03
N PRO A 62 8.01 -1.98 5.02
CA PRO A 62 9.42 -1.67 5.24
C PRO A 62 9.64 -0.22 5.68
N TYR A 63 10.81 0.03 6.27
CA TYR A 63 11.31 1.39 6.44
C TYR A 63 11.36 2.12 5.07
N PRO A 64 11.02 3.40 4.96
CA PRO A 64 10.71 4.35 6.04
C PRO A 64 9.22 4.48 6.39
N TRP A 65 8.34 3.63 5.88
CA TRP A 65 6.88 3.74 6.10
C TRP A 65 6.38 2.97 7.32
N ASP A 66 7.21 2.16 7.93
CA ASP A 66 6.88 1.30 9.07
C ASP A 66 6.42 2.06 10.32
N GLY A 67 6.70 3.37 10.42
CA GLY A 67 6.14 4.23 11.47
C GLY A 67 4.61 4.29 11.51
N MET A 68 3.93 3.95 10.40
CA MET A 68 2.47 3.89 10.37
C MET A 68 1.87 2.86 11.33
N TYR A 69 2.61 1.78 11.65
CA TYR A 69 2.16 0.79 12.63
C TYR A 69 1.99 1.37 14.02
N ILE A 70 2.90 2.26 14.42
CA ILE A 70 2.84 2.92 15.72
C ILE A 70 1.58 3.77 15.79
N HIS A 71 1.32 4.60 14.77
CA HIS A 71 0.13 5.46 14.72
C HIS A 71 -1.16 4.65 14.67
N TYR A 72 -1.16 3.50 13.97
CA TYR A 72 -2.32 2.61 13.98
C TYR A 72 -2.58 2.03 15.38
N LEU A 73 -1.55 1.52 16.05
CA LEU A 73 -1.69 0.98 17.41
C LEU A 73 -2.08 2.07 18.42
N GLU A 74 -1.50 3.28 18.33
CA GLU A 74 -1.93 4.43 19.14
C GLU A 74 -3.41 4.71 18.96
N ALA A 75 -3.89 4.79 17.71
CA ALA A 75 -5.30 5.03 17.42
C ALA A 75 -6.17 3.94 18.06
N MET A 76 -5.82 2.68 17.88
CA MET A 76 -6.59 1.56 18.45
C MET A 76 -6.60 1.59 19.98
N CYS A 77 -5.49 1.95 20.62
CA CYS A 77 -5.41 2.13 22.07
C CYS A 77 -6.33 3.27 22.54
N TYR A 78 -6.31 4.43 21.88
CA TYR A 78 -7.20 5.56 22.22
C TYR A 78 -8.66 5.23 21.95
N TYR A 79 -8.96 4.44 20.92
CA TYR A 79 -10.32 3.95 20.69
C TYR A 79 -10.83 3.12 21.87
N THR A 80 -10.02 2.21 22.43
CA THR A 80 -10.42 1.38 23.58
C THR A 80 -10.63 2.18 24.87
N THR A 81 -9.91 3.30 25.03
CA THR A 81 -10.05 4.19 26.18
C THR A 81 -11.13 5.27 26.02
N GLY A 82 -11.74 5.37 24.82
CA GLY A 82 -12.77 6.37 24.51
C GLY A 82 -12.22 7.78 24.26
N ASP A 83 -10.90 7.95 24.08
CA ASP A 83 -10.30 9.24 23.71
C ASP A 83 -10.38 9.45 22.19
N PHE A 84 -11.55 9.83 21.73
CA PHE A 84 -11.82 10.00 20.30
C PHE A 84 -11.02 11.15 19.67
N GLY A 85 -10.60 12.16 20.43
CA GLY A 85 -9.77 13.25 19.92
C GLY A 85 -8.39 12.76 19.53
N ARG A 86 -7.73 12.03 20.42
CA ARG A 86 -6.43 11.41 20.12
C ARG A 86 -6.53 10.30 19.08
N TYR A 87 -7.59 9.49 19.13
CA TYR A 87 -7.87 8.50 18.10
C TYR A 87 -7.89 9.11 16.70
N GLN A 88 -8.63 10.21 16.50
CA GLN A 88 -8.72 10.88 15.20
C GLN A 88 -7.37 11.39 14.72
N ASN A 89 -6.58 11.98 15.61
CA ASN A 89 -5.23 12.47 15.28
C ASN A 89 -4.29 11.33 14.85
N SER A 90 -4.21 10.27 15.67
CA SER A 90 -3.34 9.12 15.35
C SER A 90 -3.83 8.39 14.08
N MET A 91 -5.14 8.28 13.87
CA MET A 91 -5.69 7.69 12.65
C MET A 91 -5.40 8.53 11.41
N ALA A 92 -5.39 9.86 11.53
CA ALA A 92 -5.00 10.75 10.43
C ALA A 92 -3.52 10.55 10.04
N MET A 93 -2.64 10.40 11.03
CA MET A 93 -1.21 10.11 10.78
C MET A 93 -1.01 8.73 10.15
N TYR A 94 -1.74 7.71 10.63
CA TYR A 94 -1.77 6.39 10.02
C TYR A 94 -2.21 6.45 8.55
N ASN A 95 -3.33 7.10 8.26
CA ASN A 95 -3.88 7.20 6.90
C ASN A 95 -2.89 7.91 5.96
N GLN A 96 -2.20 8.96 6.43
CA GLN A 96 -1.16 9.63 5.65
C GLN A 96 0.01 8.70 5.35
N GLY A 97 0.46 7.91 6.34
CA GLY A 97 1.53 6.92 6.16
C GLY A 97 1.13 5.81 5.19
N GLU A 98 -0.09 5.27 5.34
CA GLU A 98 -0.63 4.24 4.44
C GLU A 98 -0.74 4.77 3.01
N GLU A 99 -1.21 5.99 2.80
CA GLU A 99 -1.32 6.59 1.46
C GLU A 99 0.06 6.75 0.79
N GLN A 100 1.06 7.21 1.54
CA GLN A 100 2.43 7.34 1.03
C GLN A 100 3.02 5.97 0.68
N PHE A 101 2.82 4.97 1.54
CA PHE A 101 3.24 3.60 1.28
C PHE A 101 2.55 3.00 0.05
N ARG A 102 1.22 3.18 -0.09
CA ARG A 102 0.49 2.76 -1.30
C ARG A 102 1.05 3.38 -2.58
N LYS A 103 1.31 4.69 -2.56
CA LYS A 103 1.92 5.40 -3.71
C LYS A 103 3.30 4.85 -4.05
N TRP A 104 4.08 4.48 -3.03
CA TRP A 104 5.37 3.83 -3.24
C TRP A 104 5.20 2.42 -3.82
N CYS A 105 4.34 1.58 -3.25
CA CYS A 105 4.05 0.24 -3.77
C CYS A 105 3.61 0.29 -5.23
N ILE A 106 2.69 1.20 -5.58
CA ILE A 106 2.23 1.38 -6.95
C ILE A 106 3.43 1.70 -7.87
N ARG A 107 4.30 2.61 -7.48
CA ARG A 107 5.49 2.97 -8.29
C ARG A 107 6.49 1.83 -8.43
N MET A 108 6.67 1.01 -7.38
CA MET A 108 7.66 -0.06 -7.37
C MET A 108 7.14 -1.36 -7.99
N HIS A 109 5.85 -1.64 -7.92
CA HIS A 109 5.23 -2.83 -8.48
C HIS A 109 4.64 -2.62 -9.88
N TYR A 110 4.80 -1.42 -10.45
CA TYR A 110 4.64 -1.16 -11.88
C TYR A 110 5.97 -0.97 -12.65
N PRO A 111 7.11 -1.51 -12.21
CA PRO A 111 8.28 -1.58 -13.09
C PRO A 111 8.02 -2.53 -14.25
N ALA A 112 7.06 -3.46 -14.15
CA ALA A 112 6.63 -4.30 -15.28
C ALA A 112 6.26 -3.48 -16.53
N LEU A 113 5.78 -2.25 -16.40
CA LEU A 113 5.62 -1.36 -17.53
C LEU A 113 6.97 -0.89 -18.08
N GLY A 114 7.95 -0.61 -17.21
CA GLY A 114 9.31 -0.20 -17.59
C GLY A 114 10.12 -1.36 -18.17
N ASP A 115 9.98 -2.56 -17.63
CA ASP A 115 10.66 -3.75 -18.09
C ASP A 115 10.02 -4.29 -19.37
N THR A 116 8.69 -4.27 -19.48
CA THR A 116 7.99 -4.59 -20.73
C THR A 116 8.32 -3.58 -21.84
N LEU A 117 8.46 -2.29 -21.51
CA LEU A 117 8.88 -1.28 -22.47
C LEU A 117 10.35 -1.45 -22.88
N LYS A 118 11.23 -1.95 -22.00
CA LYS A 118 12.62 -2.30 -22.33
C LYS A 118 12.68 -3.55 -23.19
N GLU A 119 11.96 -4.60 -22.84
CA GLU A 119 11.88 -5.83 -23.64
C GLU A 119 11.29 -5.56 -25.02
N MET A 120 10.31 -4.65 -25.12
CA MET A 120 9.76 -4.20 -26.42
C MET A 120 10.74 -3.32 -27.21
N ALA A 121 11.66 -2.62 -26.55
CA ALA A 121 12.68 -1.80 -27.21
C ALA A 121 13.93 -2.63 -27.62
N GLU A 122 14.19 -3.76 -26.97
CA GLU A 122 15.32 -4.65 -27.25
C GLU A 122 14.95 -5.87 -28.11
N GLY A 123 13.66 -6.17 -28.28
CA GLY A 123 13.12 -7.26 -29.10
C GLY A 123 12.64 -6.77 -30.45
N GLU A 124 13.22 -7.33 -31.51
CA GLU A 124 12.87 -7.12 -32.91
C GLU A 124 11.36 -7.01 -33.17
N THR A 125 10.93 -5.88 -33.69
CA THR A 125 9.75 -5.64 -34.54
C THR A 125 8.60 -6.66 -34.49
N VAL A 126 7.90 -6.72 -33.38
CA VAL A 126 6.48 -7.01 -33.44
C VAL A 126 5.79 -5.70 -33.08
N VAL A 127 5.18 -5.06 -34.08
CA VAL A 127 4.30 -3.90 -33.90
C VAL A 127 3.04 -4.41 -33.15
N ALA A 128 3.21 -4.72 -31.88
CA ALA A 128 2.10 -4.82 -30.94
C ALA A 128 1.73 -3.38 -30.61
N ASP A 129 0.52 -2.99 -31.02
CA ASP A 129 -0.08 -1.71 -30.69
C ASP A 129 0.15 -1.43 -29.20
N PRO A 130 0.89 -0.34 -28.82
CA PRO A 130 1.14 0.01 -27.42
C PRO A 130 -0.14 0.10 -26.59
N LEU A 131 -1.29 0.32 -27.25
CA LEU A 131 -2.62 0.36 -26.64
C LEU A 131 -3.16 -1.03 -26.26
N SER A 132 -2.68 -2.12 -26.85
CA SER A 132 -3.12 -3.47 -26.47
C SER A 132 -2.55 -3.87 -25.09
N ALA A 133 -1.37 -3.40 -24.73
CA ALA A 133 -0.80 -3.57 -23.39
C ALA A 133 -1.57 -2.77 -22.32
N LEU A 134 -2.16 -1.63 -22.70
CA LEU A 134 -2.99 -0.80 -21.83
C LEU A 134 -4.41 -1.34 -21.65
N SER A 135 -4.88 -2.24 -22.52
CA SER A 135 -6.24 -2.80 -22.44
C SER A 135 -6.48 -3.68 -21.19
N ASN A 136 -5.43 -4.17 -20.56
CA ASN A 136 -5.49 -4.92 -19.30
C ASN A 136 -5.39 -4.06 -18.04
N ILE A 137 -5.10 -2.75 -18.19
CA ILE A 137 -5.09 -1.81 -17.09
C ILE A 137 -6.51 -1.27 -16.95
N LYS A 138 -7.27 -1.76 -15.98
CA LYS A 138 -8.56 -1.21 -15.56
C LYS A 138 -8.41 0.17 -14.89
N TYR A 139 -7.68 1.11 -15.51
CA TYR A 139 -7.54 2.46 -15.00
C TYR A 139 -8.14 3.45 -15.99
N TYR A 140 -8.74 4.48 -15.45
CA TYR A 140 -9.37 5.59 -16.15
C TYR A 140 -8.56 6.03 -17.37
N LEU A 141 -8.95 5.54 -18.53
CA LEU A 141 -8.42 6.04 -19.79
C LEU A 141 -8.75 7.53 -19.86
N SER A 142 -7.77 8.37 -20.16
CA SER A 142 -8.06 9.76 -20.47
C SER A 142 -9.05 9.84 -21.63
N ALA A 143 -9.83 10.91 -21.73
CA ALA A 143 -10.78 11.08 -22.82
C ALA A 143 -10.08 10.97 -24.20
N TYR A 144 -8.83 11.43 -24.31
CA TYR A 144 -7.99 11.23 -25.48
C TYR A 144 -7.69 9.76 -25.77
N ALA A 145 -7.33 8.97 -24.76
CA ALA A 145 -7.07 7.54 -24.93
C ALA A 145 -8.32 6.77 -25.36
N ILE A 146 -9.50 7.20 -24.91
CA ILE A 146 -10.79 6.67 -25.39
C ILE A 146 -11.00 7.02 -26.87
N ALA A 147 -10.71 8.27 -27.28
CA ALA A 147 -10.85 8.70 -28.67
C ALA A 147 -9.92 7.90 -29.60
N VAL A 148 -8.66 7.67 -29.20
CA VAL A 148 -7.71 6.84 -29.96
C VAL A 148 -8.20 5.40 -30.06
N LYS A 149 -8.76 4.81 -28.99
CA LYS A 149 -9.37 3.47 -29.00
C LYS A 149 -10.53 3.38 -30.01
N HIS A 150 -11.24 4.48 -30.25
CA HIS A 150 -12.33 4.57 -31.22
C HIS A 150 -11.88 5.07 -32.61
N GLY A 151 -10.57 5.07 -32.88
CA GLY A 151 -10.04 5.29 -34.23
C GLY A 151 -9.52 6.71 -34.51
N TYR A 152 -9.38 7.56 -33.48
CA TYR A 152 -8.74 8.86 -33.65
C TYR A 152 -7.23 8.70 -33.91
N LYS A 153 -6.68 9.36 -34.93
CA LYS A 153 -5.28 9.20 -35.38
C LYS A 153 -4.44 10.46 -35.25
N GLY A 154 -4.88 11.45 -34.46
CA GLY A 154 -4.13 12.69 -34.21
C GLY A 154 -3.37 12.65 -32.90
N SER A 155 -2.55 13.69 -32.65
CA SER A 155 -1.94 13.92 -31.35
C SER A 155 -2.97 14.41 -30.32
N GLU A 156 -2.64 14.33 -29.03
CA GLU A 156 -3.51 14.83 -27.95
C GLU A 156 -3.83 16.34 -28.12
N THR A 157 -2.85 17.12 -28.58
CA THR A 157 -3.03 18.56 -28.87
C THR A 157 -4.06 18.77 -29.98
N GLN A 158 -3.94 17.98 -31.06
CA GLN A 158 -4.89 18.05 -32.19
C GLN A 158 -6.30 17.58 -31.76
N TRP A 159 -6.38 16.63 -30.85
CA TRP A 159 -7.67 16.19 -30.32
C TRP A 159 -8.31 17.27 -29.44
N LEU A 160 -7.56 17.94 -28.58
CA LEU A 160 -8.04 19.07 -27.77
C LEU A 160 -8.51 20.26 -28.63
N GLU A 161 -7.84 20.54 -29.76
CA GLU A 161 -8.25 21.57 -30.71
C GLU A 161 -9.51 21.21 -31.52
N SER A 162 -9.89 19.92 -31.52
CA SER A 162 -11.06 19.41 -32.22
C SER A 162 -12.35 19.37 -31.40
N LEU A 163 -12.25 19.69 -30.07
CA LEU A 163 -13.41 19.75 -29.16
C LEU A 163 -14.06 21.14 -29.21
#